data_118378ef57980cbf25a799591e0fea25
#
_entry.id   118378ef57980cbf25a799591e0fea25
#
_cell.length_a   1.000
_cell.length_b   1.000
_cell.length_c   1.000
_cell.angle_alpha   90.00
_cell.angle_beta   90.00
_cell.angle_gamma   90.00
#
_symmetry.space_group_name_H-M   'P 1'
#
loop_
_entity.id
_entity.type
_entity.pdbx_description
1 polymer ?
#
loop_
_entity_poly.entity_id
_entity_poly.type
_entity_poly.pdbx_seq_one_letter_code
_entity_poly.pdbx_strand_id
1 'polypeptide(L)'
;MAIIPTFLEVCILPVASTPPKGINIPKMQEIYTFKSNPIVEEIAQPITVRLLGENIAGSGVIISQAGSEYFVLTCAHVIDSNQEAKFVVLTSDGKEYTAQRDSRFNFRDRDIDLAVVKFSTSNQYPVAVVSDNFILSLGEEVYVTGFPNYQQKPVNLVPTIDLGIQSYNFTKGKIIHVLNLPLEKGYKIGMSNEIEVGMSGGPVLNQDGELVGIIGRTKYAFGGLDAYRFSDGSQPSEELVEELLVASWAIPIAKLNLVQ
;
A
#
# COMPACT_ATOMS: atom_id res chain seq x y z
N MET A 1 -12.97 51.15 -17.85
CA MET A 1 -14.29 50.71 -17.44
C MET A 1 -14.12 49.24 -16.95
N ALA A 2 -13.90 49.06 -15.66
CA ALA A 2 -13.57 47.79 -15.05
C ALA A 2 -14.85 47.17 -14.50
N ILE A 3 -15.11 45.90 -14.86
CA ILE A 3 -16.28 45.15 -14.38
C ILE A 3 -15.76 44.26 -13.23
N ILE A 4 -16.29 44.55 -12.04
CA ILE A 4 -16.08 43.78 -10.80
C ILE A 4 -17.05 42.58 -10.82
N PRO A 5 -16.63 41.34 -10.57
CA PRO A 5 -17.58 40.26 -10.37
C PRO A 5 -18.10 40.24 -8.93
N THR A 6 -19.40 40.12 -8.84
CA THR A 6 -20.25 40.05 -7.65
C THR A 6 -19.92 38.85 -6.77
N PHE A 7 -19.84 39.12 -5.46
CA PHE A 7 -19.78 38.14 -4.39
C PHE A 7 -21.03 37.25 -4.38
N LEU A 8 -20.83 35.92 -4.30
CA LEU A 8 -21.87 34.95 -3.96
C LEU A 8 -22.08 34.99 -2.44
N GLU A 9 -23.25 35.45 -2.01
CA GLU A 9 -23.69 35.34 -0.62
C GLU A 9 -23.92 33.87 -0.26
N VAL A 10 -23.13 33.40 0.73
CA VAL A 10 -23.38 32.11 1.40
C VAL A 10 -24.53 32.32 2.38
N CYS A 11 -25.69 31.76 2.06
CA CYS A 11 -26.84 31.72 2.95
C CYS A 11 -26.51 30.81 4.15
N ILE A 12 -26.21 31.39 5.30
CA ILE A 12 -26.10 30.70 6.58
C ILE A 12 -27.53 30.56 7.14
N LEU A 13 -28.07 29.35 7.08
CA LEU A 13 -29.32 29.00 7.78
C LEU A 13 -29.03 28.86 9.29
N PRO A 14 -29.85 29.43 10.17
CA PRO A 14 -29.68 29.30 11.60
C PRO A 14 -30.05 27.89 12.07
N VAL A 15 -29.09 27.18 12.65
CA VAL A 15 -29.37 25.94 13.40
C VAL A 15 -29.85 26.35 14.79
N ALA A 16 -31.14 26.27 14.99
CA ALA A 16 -31.73 26.33 16.33
C ALA A 16 -32.93 25.38 16.39
N SER A 17 -32.73 24.20 16.94
CA SER A 17 -33.77 23.48 17.67
C SER A 17 -33.10 22.54 18.67
N THR A 18 -33.28 22.83 19.93
CA THR A 18 -33.00 21.96 21.06
C THR A 18 -33.76 20.63 20.87
N PRO A 19 -33.10 19.45 21.05
CA PRO A 19 -33.79 18.18 20.96
C PRO A 19 -34.78 18.02 22.10
N PRO A 20 -35.91 17.31 21.88
CA PRO A 20 -36.90 17.04 22.92
C PRO A 20 -36.28 16.20 24.03
N LYS A 21 -36.64 16.56 25.29
CA LYS A 21 -36.20 15.83 26.49
C LYS A 21 -36.73 14.41 26.45
N GLY A 22 -35.84 13.42 26.48
CA GLY A 22 -36.22 12.02 26.70
C GLY A 22 -35.55 10.97 25.80
N ILE A 23 -34.72 11.35 24.85
CA ILE A 23 -33.95 10.38 24.07
C ILE A 23 -32.55 10.29 24.66
N ASN A 24 -32.26 9.17 25.32
CA ASN A 24 -30.92 8.81 25.79
C ASN A 24 -30.10 8.42 24.58
N ILE A 25 -29.43 9.40 23.98
CA ILE A 25 -28.45 9.14 22.91
C ILE A 25 -27.24 8.53 23.62
N PRO A 26 -26.89 7.25 23.36
CA PRO A 26 -25.65 6.69 23.89
C PRO A 26 -24.52 7.59 23.38
N LYS A 27 -23.61 7.98 24.26
CA LYS A 27 -22.41 8.74 23.93
C LYS A 27 -21.63 7.95 22.87
N MET A 28 -21.79 8.33 21.62
CA MET A 28 -21.01 7.85 20.50
C MET A 28 -19.65 8.60 20.57
N GLN A 29 -18.83 8.18 21.50
CA GLN A 29 -17.41 8.50 21.60
C GLN A 29 -16.67 7.25 22.06
N GLU A 30 -16.84 6.17 21.33
CA GLU A 30 -15.76 5.23 21.16
C GLU A 30 -15.04 5.67 19.89
N ILE A 31 -14.05 6.53 20.07
CA ILE A 31 -12.92 6.61 19.16
C ILE A 31 -12.35 5.19 19.19
N TYR A 32 -12.68 4.40 18.17
CA TYR A 32 -11.97 3.15 17.91
C TYR A 32 -10.52 3.54 17.58
N THR A 33 -9.71 3.75 18.62
CA THR A 33 -8.27 3.54 18.49
C THR A 33 -8.15 2.06 18.18
N PHE A 34 -8.05 1.73 16.90
CA PHE A 34 -7.60 0.41 16.48
C PHE A 34 -6.23 0.22 17.12
N LYS A 35 -6.19 -0.52 18.23
CA LYS A 35 -4.92 -1.00 18.74
C LYS A 35 -4.34 -1.84 17.61
N SER A 36 -3.25 -1.37 17.01
CA SER A 36 -2.39 -2.19 16.17
C SER A 36 -2.15 -3.50 16.91
N ASN A 37 -2.14 -4.63 16.21
CA ASN A 37 -1.65 -5.85 16.83
C ASN A 37 -0.14 -5.65 17.00
N PRO A 38 0.37 -5.37 18.21
CA PRO A 38 1.77 -4.97 18.40
C PRO A 38 2.74 -6.06 17.89
N ILE A 39 2.30 -7.33 17.95
CA ILE A 39 3.11 -8.46 17.48
C ILE A 39 3.30 -8.41 15.95
N VAL A 40 2.25 -8.13 15.17
CA VAL A 40 2.37 -8.06 13.71
C VAL A 40 3.16 -6.84 13.29
N GLU A 41 3.01 -5.70 13.96
CA GLU A 41 3.78 -4.49 13.67
C GLU A 41 5.29 -4.68 13.96
N GLU A 42 5.63 -5.36 15.05
CA GLU A 42 7.03 -5.71 15.39
C GLU A 42 7.67 -6.64 14.34
N ILE A 43 6.89 -7.53 13.71
CA ILE A 43 7.34 -8.36 12.59
C ILE A 43 7.46 -7.53 11.31
N ALA A 44 6.47 -6.67 11.04
CA ALA A 44 6.33 -5.93 9.80
C ALA A 44 7.41 -4.85 9.62
N GLN A 45 7.70 -4.09 10.68
CA GLN A 45 8.62 -2.95 10.61
C GLN A 45 10.02 -3.33 10.12
N PRO A 46 10.70 -4.37 10.67
CA PRO A 46 12.07 -4.68 10.28
C PRO A 46 12.21 -5.33 8.90
N ILE A 47 11.14 -5.87 8.32
CA ILE A 47 11.14 -6.43 6.96
C ILE A 47 10.71 -5.43 5.89
N THR A 48 10.13 -4.29 6.29
CA THR A 48 9.65 -3.25 5.37
C THR A 48 10.75 -2.22 5.12
N VAL A 49 11.03 -1.95 3.86
CA VAL A 49 12.04 -0.99 3.45
C VAL A 49 11.43 0.13 2.61
N ARG A 50 12.08 1.30 2.63
CA ARG A 50 11.76 2.39 1.72
C ARG A 50 12.68 2.31 0.50
N LEU A 51 12.09 2.46 -0.68
CA LEU A 51 12.83 2.56 -1.94
C LEU A 51 12.87 4.01 -2.38
N LEU A 52 14.06 4.51 -2.65
CA LEU A 52 14.31 5.89 -3.06
C LEU A 52 15.14 5.91 -4.35
N GLY A 53 14.86 6.86 -5.22
CA GLY A 53 15.63 7.13 -6.43
C GLY A 53 15.40 8.56 -6.89
N GLU A 54 15.97 8.98 -8.02
CA GLU A 54 15.94 10.37 -8.47
C GLU A 54 14.50 10.92 -8.60
N ASN A 55 13.56 10.08 -9.09
CA ASN A 55 12.13 10.43 -9.20
C ASN A 55 11.25 9.31 -8.67
N ILE A 56 11.77 8.53 -7.73
CA ILE A 56 11.14 7.30 -7.23
C ILE A 56 11.10 7.38 -5.71
N ALA A 57 9.91 7.16 -5.18
CA ALA A 57 9.74 6.89 -3.77
C ALA A 57 8.60 5.87 -3.61
N GLY A 58 8.90 4.76 -2.95
CA GLY A 58 7.98 3.66 -2.73
C GLY A 58 8.42 2.79 -1.57
N SER A 59 7.80 1.64 -1.46
CA SER A 59 8.07 0.67 -0.40
C SER A 59 8.48 -0.69 -0.98
N GLY A 60 9.02 -1.54 -0.13
CA GLY A 60 9.36 -2.91 -0.47
C GLY A 60 9.38 -3.80 0.77
N VAL A 61 9.51 -5.09 0.55
CA VAL A 61 9.64 -6.09 1.61
C VAL A 61 10.86 -6.99 1.36
N ILE A 62 11.68 -7.21 2.37
CA ILE A 62 12.82 -8.14 2.31
C ILE A 62 12.26 -9.56 2.28
N ILE A 63 12.46 -10.29 1.17
CA ILE A 63 11.87 -11.62 0.93
C ILE A 63 12.88 -12.77 1.00
N SER A 64 14.17 -12.49 0.84
CA SER A 64 15.20 -13.51 0.94
C SER A 64 16.58 -12.91 1.15
N GLN A 65 17.52 -13.77 1.58
CA GLN A 65 18.94 -13.48 1.74
C GLN A 65 19.77 -14.61 1.17
N ALA A 66 20.84 -14.27 0.46
CA ALA A 66 21.85 -15.20 -0.03
C ALA A 66 23.25 -14.65 0.27
N GLY A 67 23.91 -15.16 1.31
CA GLY A 67 25.16 -14.60 1.80
C GLY A 67 24.98 -13.17 2.29
N SER A 68 25.68 -12.22 1.67
CA SER A 68 25.55 -10.78 1.97
C SER A 68 24.51 -10.07 1.09
N GLU A 69 23.91 -10.74 0.09
CA GLU A 69 22.88 -10.15 -0.77
C GLU A 69 21.49 -10.34 -0.15
N TYR A 70 20.72 -9.25 -0.11
CA TYR A 70 19.32 -9.20 0.29
C TYR A 70 18.45 -8.88 -0.92
N PHE A 71 17.29 -9.54 -1.02
CA PHE A 71 16.32 -9.38 -2.10
C PHE A 71 15.06 -8.75 -1.55
N VAL A 72 14.63 -7.66 -2.21
CA VAL A 72 13.45 -6.87 -1.84
C VAL A 72 12.43 -6.98 -2.95
N LEU A 73 11.24 -7.46 -2.63
CA LEU A 73 10.08 -7.45 -3.51
C LEU A 73 9.37 -6.11 -3.42
N THR A 74 8.99 -5.56 -4.56
CA THR A 74 8.28 -4.27 -4.68
C THR A 74 7.35 -4.30 -5.90
N CYS A 75 6.61 -3.23 -6.16
CA CYS A 75 5.87 -3.06 -7.41
C CYS A 75 6.81 -2.63 -8.55
N ALA A 76 6.53 -3.14 -9.77
CA ALA A 76 7.32 -2.77 -10.95
C ALA A 76 7.19 -1.28 -11.26
N HIS A 77 5.98 -0.70 -11.14
CA HIS A 77 5.76 0.73 -11.39
C HIS A 77 6.57 1.64 -10.44
N VAL A 78 7.00 1.16 -9.28
CA VAL A 78 7.85 1.91 -8.35
C VAL A 78 9.24 2.13 -8.93
N ILE A 79 9.76 1.16 -9.72
CA ILE A 79 11.15 1.18 -10.22
C ILE A 79 11.25 1.28 -11.74
N ASP A 80 10.12 1.32 -12.47
CA ASP A 80 10.10 1.22 -13.94
C ASP A 80 10.47 2.51 -14.69
N SER A 81 10.50 3.66 -14.01
CA SER A 81 10.80 4.94 -14.63
C SER A 81 12.23 5.01 -15.20
N ASN A 82 13.13 4.10 -14.78
CA ASN A 82 14.46 3.99 -15.33
C ASN A 82 15.04 2.58 -15.13
N GLN A 83 15.21 1.80 -16.20
CA GLN A 83 15.70 0.41 -16.12
C GLN A 83 17.16 0.28 -15.65
N GLU A 84 17.96 1.34 -15.78
CA GLU A 84 19.36 1.39 -15.37
C GLU A 84 19.56 2.14 -14.04
N ALA A 85 18.48 2.60 -13.40
CA ALA A 85 18.59 3.42 -12.21
C ALA A 85 19.21 2.66 -11.02
N LYS A 86 20.08 3.36 -10.35
CA LYS A 86 20.50 2.99 -9.00
C LYS A 86 19.39 3.43 -8.03
N PHE A 87 18.96 2.51 -7.21
CA PHE A 87 18.02 2.75 -6.13
C PHE A 87 18.77 2.81 -4.81
N VAL A 88 18.17 3.45 -3.84
CA VAL A 88 18.57 3.35 -2.44
C VAL A 88 17.47 2.57 -1.71
N VAL A 89 17.88 1.52 -1.02
CA VAL A 89 17.07 0.82 -0.02
C VAL A 89 17.39 1.43 1.33
N LEU A 90 16.40 2.04 1.96
CA LEU A 90 16.49 2.53 3.34
C LEU A 90 15.83 1.51 4.25
N THR A 91 16.61 0.90 5.11
CA THR A 91 16.20 -0.15 6.06
C THR A 91 15.63 0.44 7.36
N SER A 92 14.94 -0.38 8.14
CA SER A 92 14.25 0.03 9.39
C SER A 92 15.17 0.64 10.45
N ASP A 93 16.48 0.39 10.38
CA ASP A 93 17.51 0.97 11.25
C ASP A 93 18.08 2.31 10.72
N GLY A 94 17.49 2.83 9.63
CA GLY A 94 17.88 4.11 9.00
C GLY A 94 19.14 4.03 8.14
N LYS A 95 19.62 2.83 7.81
CA LYS A 95 20.77 2.68 6.91
C LYS A 95 20.35 2.63 5.45
N GLU A 96 21.18 3.24 4.61
CA GLU A 96 21.01 3.33 3.18
C GLU A 96 21.95 2.38 2.44
N TYR A 97 21.41 1.65 1.47
CA TYR A 97 22.15 0.75 0.62
C TYR A 97 21.86 1.01 -0.84
N THR A 98 22.89 1.11 -1.65
CA THR A 98 22.70 1.12 -3.11
C THR A 98 22.14 -0.22 -3.55
N ALA A 99 21.05 -0.17 -4.28
CA ALA A 99 20.36 -1.34 -4.80
C ALA A 99 20.22 -1.27 -6.32
N GLN A 100 20.01 -2.41 -6.92
CA GLN A 100 19.76 -2.54 -8.35
C GLN A 100 18.67 -3.57 -8.62
N ARG A 101 17.99 -3.45 -9.76
CA ARG A 101 17.00 -4.42 -10.20
C ARG A 101 17.66 -5.78 -10.38
N ASP A 102 16.98 -6.83 -9.93
CA ASP A 102 17.38 -8.21 -10.21
C ASP A 102 16.58 -8.74 -11.43
N SER A 103 17.24 -8.82 -12.59
CA SER A 103 16.63 -9.23 -13.85
C SER A 103 16.26 -10.72 -13.91
N ARG A 104 16.71 -11.53 -12.95
CA ARG A 104 16.31 -12.94 -12.85
C ARG A 104 14.80 -13.08 -12.58
N PHE A 105 14.21 -12.09 -11.91
CA PHE A 105 12.79 -12.03 -11.62
C PHE A 105 12.08 -11.16 -12.64
N ASN A 106 11.64 -11.77 -13.75
CA ASN A 106 10.91 -11.06 -14.80
C ASN A 106 9.40 -11.32 -14.71
N PHE A 107 8.71 -10.53 -13.91
CA PHE A 107 7.26 -10.60 -13.78
C PHE A 107 6.53 -9.90 -14.92
N ARG A 108 7.22 -9.07 -15.71
CA ARG A 108 6.63 -8.33 -16.85
C ARG A 108 6.12 -9.27 -17.94
N ASP A 109 6.80 -10.39 -18.18
CA ASP A 109 6.36 -11.38 -19.18
C ASP A 109 5.02 -12.05 -18.83
N ARG A 110 4.62 -11.94 -17.56
CA ARG A 110 3.32 -12.40 -17.05
C ARG A 110 2.32 -11.27 -16.85
N ASP A 111 2.65 -10.04 -17.25
CA ASP A 111 1.89 -8.82 -17.01
C ASP A 111 1.55 -8.60 -15.52
N ILE A 112 2.50 -8.87 -14.63
CA ILE A 112 2.36 -8.68 -13.18
C ILE A 112 3.20 -7.47 -12.75
N ASP A 113 2.60 -6.56 -11.97
CA ASP A 113 3.23 -5.33 -11.46
C ASP A 113 4.12 -5.62 -10.24
N LEU A 114 5.08 -6.51 -10.42
CA LEU A 114 6.09 -6.84 -9.41
C LEU A 114 7.49 -6.73 -9.97
N ALA A 115 8.43 -6.43 -9.09
CA ALA A 115 9.86 -6.44 -9.39
C ALA A 115 10.66 -6.80 -8.14
N VAL A 116 11.88 -7.27 -8.33
CA VAL A 116 12.84 -7.50 -7.26
C VAL A 116 14.02 -6.58 -7.44
N VAL A 117 14.44 -5.93 -6.36
CA VAL A 117 15.72 -5.23 -6.26
C VAL A 117 16.60 -5.94 -5.25
N LYS A 118 17.92 -5.81 -5.40
CA LYS A 118 18.89 -6.41 -4.48
C LYS A 118 19.89 -5.40 -3.99
N PHE A 119 20.33 -5.56 -2.76
CA PHE A 119 21.41 -4.80 -2.14
C PHE A 119 22.33 -5.74 -1.35
N SER A 120 23.54 -5.29 -1.01
CA SER A 120 24.52 -6.08 -0.28
C SER A 120 24.93 -5.39 1.01
N THR A 121 25.02 -6.16 2.09
CA THR A 121 25.47 -5.68 3.39
C THR A 121 25.97 -6.81 4.28
N SER A 122 26.82 -6.48 5.26
CA SER A 122 27.19 -7.38 6.37
C SER A 122 26.22 -7.30 7.56
N ASN A 123 25.32 -6.31 7.58
CA ASN A 123 24.30 -6.23 8.63
C ASN A 123 23.25 -7.32 8.42
N GLN A 124 22.62 -7.71 9.54
CA GLN A 124 21.58 -8.75 9.52
C GLN A 124 20.20 -8.08 9.59
N TYR A 125 19.32 -8.47 8.67
CA TYR A 125 17.93 -8.07 8.62
C TYR A 125 17.04 -9.30 8.58
N PRO A 126 15.87 -9.29 9.22
CA PRO A 126 14.90 -10.36 9.08
C PRO A 126 14.35 -10.40 7.65
N VAL A 127 13.88 -11.57 7.28
CA VAL A 127 13.25 -11.86 6.00
C VAL A 127 11.79 -12.19 6.25
N ALA A 128 10.89 -11.71 5.41
CA ALA A 128 9.47 -12.02 5.51
C ALA A 128 9.22 -13.52 5.35
N VAL A 129 8.40 -14.08 6.23
CA VAL A 129 7.87 -15.43 6.07
C VAL A 129 6.71 -15.37 5.09
N VAL A 130 6.81 -16.07 3.97
CA VAL A 130 5.71 -16.18 3.01
C VAL A 130 4.71 -17.21 3.55
N SER A 131 3.41 -16.85 3.56
CA SER A 131 2.38 -17.76 4.03
C SER A 131 2.23 -18.97 3.12
N ASP A 132 2.18 -20.15 3.71
CA ASP A 132 1.83 -21.39 3.02
C ASP A 132 0.32 -21.51 2.79
N ASN A 133 -0.48 -20.77 3.55
CA ASN A 133 -1.92 -20.71 3.38
C ASN A 133 -2.32 -19.65 2.36
N PHE A 134 -2.67 -20.11 1.16
CA PHE A 134 -3.00 -19.25 0.02
C PHE A 134 -4.52 -18.99 -0.13
N ILE A 135 -5.33 -19.48 0.79
CA ILE A 135 -6.77 -19.29 0.78
C ILE A 135 -7.09 -18.06 1.62
N LEU A 136 -7.19 -16.92 0.95
CA LEU A 136 -7.64 -15.68 1.56
C LEU A 136 -9.16 -15.64 1.55
N SER A 137 -9.77 -15.32 2.70
CA SER A 137 -11.21 -15.29 2.88
C SER A 137 -11.73 -13.86 3.09
N LEU A 138 -12.94 -13.60 2.60
CA LEU A 138 -13.61 -12.32 2.87
C LEU A 138 -13.79 -12.11 4.38
N GLY A 139 -13.51 -10.90 4.85
CA GLY A 139 -13.58 -10.53 6.26
C GLY A 139 -12.33 -10.84 7.06
N GLU A 140 -11.37 -11.58 6.49
CA GLU A 140 -10.08 -11.86 7.12
C GLU A 140 -9.30 -10.58 7.36
N GLU A 141 -8.71 -10.47 8.56
CA GLU A 141 -7.93 -9.32 8.97
C GLU A 141 -6.56 -9.33 8.34
N VAL A 142 -6.16 -8.19 7.79
CA VAL A 142 -4.84 -8.01 7.15
C VAL A 142 -4.22 -6.69 7.57
N TYR A 143 -2.89 -6.68 7.54
CA TYR A 143 -2.06 -5.55 7.91
C TYR A 143 -1.20 -5.14 6.72
N VAL A 144 -1.10 -3.84 6.48
CA VAL A 144 -0.28 -3.31 5.38
C VAL A 144 0.66 -2.26 5.93
N THR A 145 1.92 -2.34 5.48
CA THR A 145 2.94 -1.36 5.87
C THR A 145 3.62 -0.74 4.67
N GLY A 146 4.19 0.44 4.87
CA GLY A 146 4.95 1.13 3.85
C GLY A 146 5.31 2.54 4.28
N PHE A 147 5.83 3.30 3.33
CA PHE A 147 6.31 4.66 3.54
C PHE A 147 5.55 5.62 2.64
N PRO A 148 4.51 6.31 3.14
CA PRO A 148 3.82 7.35 2.39
C PRO A 148 4.77 8.43 1.91
N ASN A 149 4.56 8.94 0.68
CA ASN A 149 5.36 10.03 0.11
C ASN A 149 4.95 11.40 0.65
N TYR A 150 3.75 11.48 1.21
CA TYR A 150 3.19 12.70 1.79
C TYR A 150 2.51 12.39 3.12
N GLN A 151 2.50 13.35 4.01
CA GLN A 151 1.75 13.31 5.25
C GLN A 151 0.75 14.46 5.27
N GLN A 152 -0.52 14.15 5.56
CA GLN A 152 -1.54 15.16 5.75
C GLN A 152 -1.27 15.93 7.05
N LYS A 153 -1.13 17.24 6.95
CA LYS A 153 -1.13 18.17 8.09
C LYS A 153 -2.44 18.99 8.06
N PRO A 154 -2.82 19.65 9.12
CA PRO A 154 -4.10 20.37 9.18
C PRO A 154 -4.36 21.36 8.04
N VAL A 155 -3.32 21.91 7.44
CA VAL A 155 -3.43 22.95 6.41
C VAL A 155 -2.80 22.58 5.07
N ASN A 156 -1.99 21.51 4.98
CA ASN A 156 -1.28 21.12 3.74
C ASN A 156 -0.82 19.67 3.75
N LEU A 157 -0.46 19.18 2.56
CA LEU A 157 0.31 17.94 2.38
C LEU A 157 1.80 18.30 2.47
N VAL A 158 2.54 17.54 3.28
CA VAL A 158 3.99 17.71 3.46
C VAL A 158 4.71 16.46 2.92
N PRO A 159 5.72 16.64 2.05
CA PRO A 159 6.56 15.51 1.62
C PRO A 159 7.23 14.83 2.81
N THR A 160 7.37 13.52 2.74
CA THR A 160 7.97 12.72 3.81
C THR A 160 9.37 12.21 3.47
N ILE A 161 9.90 12.58 2.30
CA ILE A 161 11.17 12.03 1.82
C ILE A 161 12.30 12.27 2.83
N ASP A 162 12.35 13.46 3.42
CA ASP A 162 13.34 13.84 4.42
C ASP A 162 13.11 13.25 5.82
N LEU A 163 11.95 12.63 6.05
CA LEU A 163 11.64 11.96 7.31
C LEU A 163 12.25 10.56 7.38
N GLY A 164 12.74 10.02 6.26
CA GLY A 164 13.34 8.70 6.21
C GLY A 164 12.39 7.62 6.75
N ILE A 165 12.88 6.86 7.76
CA ILE A 165 12.10 5.79 8.42
C ILE A 165 10.98 6.31 9.32
N GLN A 166 10.99 7.59 9.72
CA GLN A 166 9.95 8.18 10.59
C GLN A 166 8.60 8.31 9.85
N SER A 167 8.59 8.18 8.53
CA SER A 167 7.36 8.14 7.74
C SER A 167 6.73 6.75 7.63
N TYR A 168 7.29 5.74 8.32
CA TYR A 168 6.70 4.40 8.37
C TYR A 168 5.23 4.46 8.80
N ASN A 169 4.38 3.77 8.06
CA ASN A 169 2.96 3.66 8.33
C ASN A 169 2.55 2.19 8.39
N PHE A 170 1.70 1.87 9.36
CA PHE A 170 1.13 0.55 9.59
C PHE A 170 -0.39 0.68 9.64
N THR A 171 -1.08 -0.03 8.76
CA THR A 171 -2.55 0.02 8.67
C THR A 171 -3.15 -1.35 8.88
N LYS A 172 -4.30 -1.38 9.54
CA LYS A 172 -5.10 -2.57 9.77
C LYS A 172 -6.39 -2.47 8.97
N GLY A 173 -6.80 -3.57 8.35
CA GLY A 173 -8.04 -3.66 7.58
C GLY A 173 -8.51 -5.09 7.44
N LYS A 174 -9.40 -5.29 6.48
CA LYS A 174 -9.97 -6.62 6.16
C LYS A 174 -9.97 -6.84 4.67
N ILE A 175 -9.89 -8.10 4.26
CA ILE A 175 -10.16 -8.51 2.90
C ILE A 175 -11.64 -8.30 2.60
N ILE A 176 -11.94 -7.48 1.59
CA ILE A 176 -13.31 -7.18 1.14
C ILE A 176 -13.60 -7.71 -0.25
N HIS A 177 -12.57 -8.03 -1.03
CA HIS A 177 -12.69 -8.69 -2.33
C HIS A 177 -11.59 -9.73 -2.52
N VAL A 178 -11.94 -10.87 -3.09
CA VAL A 178 -11.00 -11.85 -3.66
C VAL A 178 -11.52 -12.19 -5.06
N LEU A 179 -10.92 -11.58 -6.08
CA LEU A 179 -11.38 -11.73 -7.44
C LEU A 179 -11.00 -13.12 -8.01
N ASN A 180 -11.90 -13.76 -8.74
CA ASN A 180 -11.58 -14.97 -9.50
C ASN A 180 -10.66 -14.65 -10.67
N LEU A 181 -11.02 -13.63 -11.46
CA LEU A 181 -10.22 -13.04 -12.52
C LEU A 181 -9.53 -11.80 -11.96
N PRO A 182 -8.19 -11.70 -11.96
CA PRO A 182 -7.50 -10.53 -11.46
C PRO A 182 -7.75 -9.30 -12.35
N LEU A 183 -7.63 -8.12 -11.77
CA LEU A 183 -7.47 -6.90 -12.55
C LEU A 183 -6.13 -6.92 -13.28
N GLU A 184 -5.98 -6.09 -14.30
CA GLU A 184 -4.71 -5.90 -15.01
C GLU A 184 -3.55 -5.73 -14.02
N LYS A 185 -2.37 -6.22 -14.41
CA LYS A 185 -1.14 -6.21 -13.59
C LYS A 185 -1.17 -7.14 -12.38
N GLY A 186 -2.15 -8.06 -12.30
CA GLY A 186 -2.20 -9.12 -11.29
C GLY A 186 -2.89 -8.77 -9.98
N TYR A 187 -3.53 -7.61 -9.88
CA TYR A 187 -4.24 -7.19 -8.66
C TYR A 187 -5.50 -8.05 -8.44
N LYS A 188 -5.58 -8.69 -7.27
CA LYS A 188 -6.61 -9.71 -7.01
C LYS A 188 -7.25 -9.59 -5.63
N ILE A 189 -6.53 -9.02 -4.67
CA ILE A 189 -6.97 -8.90 -3.27
C ILE A 189 -7.39 -7.46 -3.04
N GLY A 190 -8.69 -7.22 -2.81
CA GLY A 190 -9.23 -5.93 -2.41
C GLY A 190 -9.35 -5.85 -0.89
N MET A 191 -8.91 -4.75 -0.30
CA MET A 191 -8.83 -4.58 1.16
C MET A 191 -9.39 -3.23 1.59
N SER A 192 -9.86 -3.16 2.83
CA SER A 192 -10.38 -1.93 3.43
C SER A 192 -9.29 -1.01 4.00
N ASN A 193 -8.03 -1.45 4.01
CA ASN A 193 -6.88 -0.66 4.51
C ASN A 193 -6.79 0.71 3.82
N GLU A 194 -6.44 1.73 4.59
CA GLU A 194 -6.10 3.05 4.06
C GLU A 194 -4.65 3.03 3.57
N ILE A 195 -4.47 3.18 2.27
CA ILE A 195 -3.17 3.14 1.61
C ILE A 195 -2.91 4.48 0.95
N GLU A 196 -1.71 5.00 1.14
CA GLU A 196 -1.27 6.27 0.59
C GLU A 196 -0.21 6.06 -0.51
N VAL A 197 -0.09 7.06 -1.40
CA VAL A 197 0.96 7.09 -2.42
C VAL A 197 2.33 6.99 -1.75
N GLY A 198 3.17 6.07 -2.23
CA GLY A 198 4.47 5.72 -1.63
C GLY A 198 4.45 4.40 -0.86
N MET A 199 3.29 3.92 -0.42
CA MET A 199 3.19 2.59 0.21
C MET A 199 3.21 1.45 -0.81
N SER A 200 3.10 1.72 -2.11
CA SER A 200 3.22 0.71 -3.18
C SER A 200 4.50 -0.10 -3.03
N GLY A 201 4.39 -1.41 -3.16
CA GLY A 201 5.47 -2.37 -2.93
C GLY A 201 5.58 -2.87 -1.49
N GLY A 202 4.87 -2.27 -0.55
CA GLY A 202 4.84 -2.71 0.84
C GLY A 202 4.12 -4.04 1.03
N PRO A 203 4.45 -4.78 2.12
CA PRO A 203 3.85 -6.07 2.42
C PRO A 203 2.41 -5.98 2.87
N VAL A 204 1.62 -6.96 2.46
CA VAL A 204 0.33 -7.32 3.07
C VAL A 204 0.56 -8.57 3.91
N LEU A 205 0.28 -8.48 5.20
CA LEU A 205 0.50 -9.54 6.17
C LEU A 205 -0.83 -10.07 6.73
N ASN A 206 -0.87 -11.37 7.04
CA ASN A 206 -1.97 -11.97 7.79
C ASN A 206 -1.82 -11.72 9.30
N GLN A 207 -2.70 -12.30 10.11
CA GLN A 207 -2.70 -12.16 11.58
C GLN A 207 -1.47 -12.78 12.26
N ASP A 208 -0.81 -13.71 11.59
CA ASP A 208 0.43 -14.36 12.07
C ASP A 208 1.70 -13.61 11.65
N GLY A 209 1.55 -12.48 10.92
CA GLY A 209 2.67 -11.69 10.39
C GLY A 209 3.30 -12.29 9.15
N GLU A 210 2.66 -13.27 8.51
CA GLU A 210 3.15 -13.87 7.27
C GLU A 210 2.73 -13.06 6.05
N LEU A 211 3.60 -13.00 5.07
CA LEU A 211 3.42 -12.27 3.83
C LEU A 211 2.42 -12.99 2.90
N VAL A 212 1.31 -12.34 2.57
CA VAL A 212 0.24 -12.87 1.70
C VAL A 212 0.10 -12.10 0.38
N GLY A 213 0.62 -10.87 0.30
CA GLY A 213 0.52 -10.05 -0.90
C GLY A 213 1.42 -8.83 -0.88
N ILE A 214 1.44 -8.11 -2.00
CA ILE A 214 2.12 -6.82 -2.17
C ILE A 214 1.08 -5.77 -2.55
N ILE A 215 1.01 -4.69 -1.77
CA ILE A 215 0.10 -3.58 -2.08
C ILE A 215 0.63 -2.74 -3.24
N GLY A 216 -0.24 -2.26 -4.13
CA GLY A 216 0.19 -1.44 -5.26
C GLY A 216 -0.85 -0.45 -5.77
N ARG A 217 -2.12 -0.54 -5.32
CA ARG A 217 -3.14 0.45 -5.70
C ARG A 217 -3.90 0.94 -4.47
N THR A 218 -4.08 2.25 -4.42
CA THR A 218 -4.91 2.93 -3.42
C THR A 218 -6.39 2.79 -3.78
N LYS A 219 -7.28 3.09 -2.83
CA LYS A 219 -8.67 3.40 -3.12
C LYS A 219 -8.74 4.52 -4.17
N TYR A 220 -9.76 4.51 -5.02
CA TYR A 220 -9.91 5.48 -6.10
C TYR A 220 -8.63 5.63 -6.93
N ALA A 221 -8.11 4.50 -7.43
CA ALA A 221 -6.83 4.42 -8.12
C ALA A 221 -6.70 5.45 -9.25
N PHE A 222 -5.49 5.96 -9.44
CA PHE A 222 -5.15 6.81 -10.59
C PHE A 222 -5.38 6.04 -11.90
N GLY A 223 -5.95 6.72 -12.90
CA GLY A 223 -6.36 6.11 -14.17
C GLY A 223 -7.87 5.91 -14.31
N GLY A 224 -8.64 6.25 -13.24
CA GLY A 224 -10.09 6.17 -13.28
C GLY A 224 -10.58 4.74 -13.50
N LEU A 225 -11.61 4.56 -14.33
CA LEU A 225 -12.23 3.26 -14.61
C LEU A 225 -11.26 2.26 -15.28
N ASP A 226 -10.32 2.74 -16.07
CA ASP A 226 -9.32 1.87 -16.74
C ASP A 226 -8.41 1.13 -15.75
N ALA A 227 -8.23 1.67 -14.54
CA ALA A 227 -7.47 0.99 -13.49
C ALA A 227 -8.15 -0.30 -12.99
N TYR A 228 -9.44 -0.50 -13.31
CA TYR A 228 -10.23 -1.65 -12.86
C TYR A 228 -10.55 -2.64 -13.99
N ARG A 229 -9.89 -2.52 -15.15
CA ARG A 229 -9.99 -3.50 -16.23
C ARG A 229 -9.45 -4.86 -15.74
N PHE A 230 -10.13 -5.94 -16.14
CA PHE A 230 -9.66 -7.29 -15.85
C PHE A 230 -8.50 -7.70 -16.76
N SER A 231 -7.73 -8.69 -16.33
CA SER A 231 -6.54 -9.18 -17.04
C SER A 231 -6.83 -9.80 -18.40
N ASP A 232 -8.08 -10.15 -18.70
CA ASP A 232 -8.54 -10.58 -20.03
C ASP A 232 -8.98 -9.44 -20.94
N GLY A 233 -8.88 -8.19 -20.48
CA GLY A 233 -9.27 -6.98 -21.17
C GLY A 233 -10.75 -6.59 -21.01
N SER A 234 -11.55 -7.40 -20.32
CA SER A 234 -12.95 -7.07 -20.04
C SER A 234 -13.07 -5.94 -19.02
N GLN A 235 -14.17 -5.20 -19.08
CA GLN A 235 -14.49 -4.14 -18.13
C GLN A 235 -15.49 -4.69 -17.09
N PRO A 236 -15.37 -4.28 -15.81
CA PRO A 236 -16.40 -4.55 -14.82
C PRO A 236 -17.70 -3.80 -15.16
N SER A 237 -18.83 -4.29 -14.66
CA SER A 237 -20.10 -3.54 -14.72
C SER A 237 -20.00 -2.26 -13.88
N GLU A 238 -20.86 -1.26 -14.16
CA GLU A 238 -20.88 0.00 -13.40
C GLU A 238 -21.08 -0.25 -11.90
N GLU A 239 -21.98 -1.16 -11.52
CA GLU A 239 -22.23 -1.55 -10.12
C GLU A 239 -20.99 -2.14 -9.47
N LEU A 240 -20.29 -3.04 -10.17
CA LEU A 240 -19.06 -3.66 -9.66
C LEU A 240 -17.92 -2.63 -9.53
N VAL A 241 -17.83 -1.66 -10.43
CA VAL A 241 -16.82 -0.60 -10.35
C VAL A 241 -16.95 0.18 -9.04
N GLU A 242 -18.17 0.53 -8.62
CA GLU A 242 -18.40 1.26 -7.37
C GLU A 242 -17.86 0.48 -6.16
N GLU A 243 -18.00 -0.84 -6.16
CA GLU A 243 -17.43 -1.71 -5.13
C GLU A 243 -15.90 -1.78 -5.20
N LEU A 244 -15.33 -1.84 -6.42
CA LEU A 244 -13.88 -1.94 -6.63
C LEU A 244 -13.16 -0.64 -6.26
N LEU A 245 -13.79 0.53 -6.49
CA LEU A 245 -13.23 1.86 -6.22
C LEU A 245 -12.88 2.08 -4.75
N VAL A 246 -13.66 1.52 -3.82
CA VAL A 246 -13.51 1.73 -2.38
C VAL A 246 -12.53 0.76 -1.73
N ALA A 247 -11.91 -0.12 -2.51
CA ALA A 247 -10.90 -1.05 -2.05
C ALA A 247 -9.49 -0.58 -2.41
N SER A 248 -8.53 -0.84 -1.54
CA SER A 248 -7.10 -0.85 -1.86
C SER A 248 -6.71 -2.23 -2.38
N TRP A 249 -5.81 -2.31 -3.38
CA TRP A 249 -5.58 -3.56 -4.12
C TRP A 249 -4.16 -4.06 -4.00
N ALA A 250 -4.05 -5.37 -3.75
CA ALA A 250 -2.79 -6.08 -3.67
C ALA A 250 -2.70 -7.24 -4.68
N ILE A 251 -1.46 -7.60 -4.99
CA ILE A 251 -1.08 -8.75 -5.79
C ILE A 251 -0.76 -9.90 -4.83
N PRO A 252 -1.46 -11.05 -4.93
CA PRO A 252 -1.14 -12.22 -4.10
C PRO A 252 0.22 -12.79 -4.49
N ILE A 253 1.02 -13.21 -3.51
CA ILE A 253 2.36 -13.74 -3.77
C ILE A 253 2.42 -15.28 -3.75
N ALA A 254 1.36 -15.93 -3.35
CA ALA A 254 1.23 -17.35 -3.10
C ALA A 254 1.71 -18.32 -4.20
N LYS A 255 1.71 -17.88 -5.45
CA LYS A 255 2.11 -18.69 -6.62
C LYS A 255 3.36 -18.17 -7.32
N LEU A 256 4.01 -17.18 -6.74
CA LEU A 256 5.25 -16.66 -7.27
C LEU A 256 6.38 -17.53 -6.72
N ASN A 257 7.05 -18.29 -7.59
CA ASN A 257 8.30 -18.96 -7.22
C ASN A 257 9.34 -17.88 -6.89
N LEU A 258 9.30 -17.38 -5.65
CA LEU A 258 10.20 -16.33 -5.13
C LEU A 258 11.53 -16.91 -4.64
N VAL A 259 11.65 -18.24 -4.59
CA VAL A 259 12.85 -18.95 -4.16
C VAL A 259 13.32 -19.82 -5.31
N GLN A 260 14.42 -19.47 -5.90
CA GLN A 260 15.27 -20.37 -6.74
C GLN A 260 16.59 -20.57 -6.02
#